data_fe083794dbcba485d3a38c84b65ecf58
#
_entry.id   fe083794dbcba485d3a38c84b65ecf58
#
_cell.length_a   1.000
_cell.length_b   1.000
_cell.length_c   1.000
_cell.angle_alpha   90.00
_cell.angle_beta   90.00
_cell.angle_gamma   90.00
#
_symmetry.space_group_name_H-M   'P 1'
#
loop_
_entity.id
_entity.type
_entity.pdbx_description
1 polymer ?
#
loop_
_entity_poly.entity_id
_entity_poly.type
_entity_poly.pdbx_seq_one_letter_code
_entity_poly.pdbx_strand_id
1 'polypeptide(L)'
;MKSILCAIGLCAALSGAESSMFDAIRNGDTARVQALLKSGTDPNQRHETGATALMYAAAFSTDECLRVLLDAGTEVNGTGKNGATALMWGTGDSAVVRLLLEHGAAVNAKTKDATTALLTAARRGNKDSVKLLLAHGADPKASANNGVELLRIAYLSNSPGLRQILMAAGVEVKESAQLGRMPASLLAYPERMREFLDKGGVTGPFSTLGAAAAGGHIEAMRLLLERGADPNQKDTGGRTVLMLAAGAFPLNAAAVRFVLELGGDIHARDDAGRTALDWALTLGETEISGLLRKAGAKPGLSPAPPPSAVGNSRSAHEALVKSVAVLEPLSPLFHDQSGCFSCHNNSLPEAALNLALTHGITVDRKAAAHAAQAEIGDWKSRFDDFTLATCAAPGFVVATTNGLLGLAEEGVAPNYITDALTSCLASLQQPEGDWQNVNGTDTRPPLTGSPIVSTALAIRGLKEYLPPGRRDEVKARIDRALGFIRGAAPHDTQDETYKLLGLIWAGAPAAEAAAQARRLLALQRAEGGWGQVPTMEPDAYSTGQALYALHASGRTATTVAYEKGVRYLLRTQLEDGTWFVRSRAFGFQPYFESGFPHGKDQFISAAATSWAAMALAYTQ
;
A
#
# COMPACT_ATOMS: atom_id res chain seq x y z
N MET A 1 26.25 2.36 -21.23
CA MET A 1 25.43 2.88 -20.13
C MET A 1 25.72 4.36 -19.93
N LYS A 2 25.37 5.18 -20.83
CA LYS A 2 25.26 6.66 -20.85
C LYS A 2 24.71 6.97 -22.23
N SER A 3 23.46 7.37 -22.33
CA SER A 3 22.79 7.93 -23.51
C SER A 3 21.42 7.29 -23.76
N ILE A 4 20.43 7.54 -22.88
CA ILE A 4 19.00 7.69 -23.24
C ILE A 4 18.41 8.68 -22.22
N LEU A 5 18.90 9.90 -22.29
CA LEU A 5 18.39 11.05 -21.54
C LEU A 5 18.21 12.20 -22.55
N CYS A 6 17.40 11.97 -23.60
CA CYS A 6 17.07 13.04 -24.51
C CYS A 6 15.94 12.61 -25.48
N ALA A 7 14.70 12.53 -25.01
CA ALA A 7 13.52 12.57 -25.89
C ALA A 7 12.19 12.78 -25.15
N ILE A 8 12.13 13.50 -24.02
CA ILE A 8 10.89 14.11 -23.54
C ILE A 8 11.19 15.57 -23.16
N GLY A 9 11.63 16.30 -24.17
CA GLY A 9 11.79 17.75 -24.10
C GLY A 9 10.57 18.46 -24.65
N LEU A 10 9.42 18.39 -24.00
CA LEU A 10 8.30 19.26 -24.37
C LEU A 10 7.49 19.81 -23.17
N CYS A 11 8.09 19.85 -21.97
CA CYS A 11 7.58 20.67 -20.87
C CYS A 11 8.65 21.51 -20.17
N ALA A 12 9.86 21.61 -20.72
CA ALA A 12 10.95 22.44 -20.18
C ALA A 12 11.22 23.69 -21.03
N ALA A 13 10.21 24.22 -21.69
CA ALA A 13 10.31 25.49 -22.42
C ALA A 13 9.40 26.55 -21.80
N LEU A 14 9.43 26.66 -20.47
CA LEU A 14 9.01 27.89 -19.78
C LEU A 14 10.12 28.25 -18.81
N SER A 15 10.96 29.18 -19.30
CA SER A 15 11.78 30.09 -18.53
C SER A 15 12.95 29.50 -17.75
N GLY A 16 14.07 30.17 -17.81
CA GLY A 16 15.01 30.34 -16.72
C GLY A 16 14.34 31.05 -15.53
N ALA A 17 13.28 30.42 -15.00
CA ALA A 17 12.66 30.82 -13.76
C ALA A 17 13.66 30.47 -12.66
N GLU A 18 14.16 31.47 -11.96
CA GLU A 18 14.85 31.30 -10.69
C GLU A 18 14.07 30.30 -9.83
N SER A 19 14.76 29.27 -9.34
CA SER A 19 14.18 28.27 -8.43
C SER A 19 13.38 28.98 -7.34
N SER A 20 12.12 28.62 -7.18
CA SER A 20 11.25 29.25 -6.19
C SER A 20 11.77 28.97 -4.77
N MET A 21 11.36 29.78 -3.79
CA MET A 21 11.66 29.53 -2.38
C MET A 21 11.23 28.11 -1.96
N PHE A 22 10.07 27.67 -2.44
CA PHE A 22 9.54 26.32 -2.11
C PHE A 22 10.37 25.20 -2.74
N ASP A 23 10.91 25.39 -3.96
CA ASP A 23 11.83 24.44 -4.57
C ASP A 23 13.16 24.36 -3.81
N ALA A 24 13.70 25.51 -3.39
CA ALA A 24 14.91 25.54 -2.58
C ALA A 24 14.71 24.84 -1.23
N ILE A 25 13.57 25.09 -0.56
CA ILE A 25 13.17 24.42 0.69
C ILE A 25 13.04 22.92 0.47
N ARG A 26 12.28 22.48 -0.53
CA ARG A 26 12.05 21.08 -0.88
C ARG A 26 13.36 20.32 -1.13
N ASN A 27 14.30 20.99 -1.78
CA ASN A 27 15.61 20.40 -2.09
C ASN A 27 16.58 20.43 -0.90
N GLY A 28 16.24 21.09 0.22
CA GLY A 28 17.15 21.31 1.34
C GLY A 28 18.32 22.23 1.00
N ASP A 29 18.16 23.08 -0.05
CA ASP A 29 19.19 24.03 -0.49
C ASP A 29 19.19 25.28 0.39
N THR A 30 19.79 25.14 1.56
CA THR A 30 19.89 26.22 2.57
C THR A 30 20.59 27.45 2.00
N ALA A 31 21.61 27.28 1.16
CA ALA A 31 22.34 28.40 0.57
C ALA A 31 21.44 29.22 -0.37
N ARG A 32 20.62 28.55 -1.17
CA ARG A 32 19.65 29.21 -2.04
C ARG A 32 18.54 29.92 -1.26
N VAL A 33 18.02 29.28 -0.19
CA VAL A 33 17.04 29.91 0.73
C VAL A 33 17.63 31.21 1.31
N GLN A 34 18.87 31.18 1.81
CA GLN A 34 19.55 32.38 2.32
C GLN A 34 19.72 33.48 1.25
N ALA A 35 20.11 33.06 0.02
CA ALA A 35 20.28 33.99 -1.08
C ALA A 35 18.95 34.69 -1.46
N LEU A 36 17.86 33.95 -1.53
CA LEU A 36 16.53 34.47 -1.80
C LEU A 36 16.07 35.47 -0.73
N LEU A 37 16.26 35.13 0.56
CA LEU A 37 15.93 36.03 1.66
C LEU A 37 16.76 37.30 1.62
N LYS A 38 18.07 37.20 1.34
CA LYS A 38 18.95 38.36 1.18
C LYS A 38 18.56 39.25 -0.02
N SER A 39 17.97 38.69 -1.07
CA SER A 39 17.46 39.44 -2.23
C SER A 39 16.11 40.11 -1.99
N GLY A 40 15.53 39.97 -0.79
CA GLY A 40 14.27 40.58 -0.40
C GLY A 40 13.03 39.71 -0.63
N THR A 41 13.21 38.41 -0.87
CA THR A 41 12.07 37.49 -0.93
C THR A 41 11.37 37.43 0.42
N ASP A 42 10.05 37.58 0.44
CA ASP A 42 9.25 37.54 1.67
C ASP A 42 9.36 36.16 2.35
N PRO A 43 9.86 36.06 3.59
CA PRO A 43 9.95 34.82 4.33
C PRO A 43 8.57 34.21 4.68
N ASN A 44 7.50 35.02 4.63
CA ASN A 44 6.13 34.63 4.95
C ASN A 44 5.29 34.31 3.69
N GLN A 45 5.92 34.20 2.52
CA GLN A 45 5.20 33.84 1.31
C GLN A 45 4.47 32.50 1.43
N ARG A 46 3.40 32.38 0.65
CA ARG A 46 2.54 31.20 0.68
C ARG A 46 2.63 30.43 -0.63
N HIS A 47 2.65 29.12 -0.50
CA HIS A 47 2.49 28.18 -1.61
C HIS A 47 1.03 28.23 -2.15
N GLU A 48 0.78 27.72 -3.36
CA GLU A 48 -0.58 27.65 -3.94
C GLU A 48 -1.58 26.87 -3.07
N THR A 49 -1.10 25.93 -2.27
CA THR A 49 -1.89 25.20 -1.26
C THR A 49 -2.34 26.10 -0.10
N GLY A 50 -1.73 27.28 0.06
CA GLY A 50 -1.92 28.18 1.20
C GLY A 50 -0.98 27.93 2.37
N ALA A 51 -0.11 26.91 2.30
CA ALA A 51 0.91 26.66 3.30
C ALA A 51 2.00 27.75 3.28
N THR A 52 2.53 28.10 4.44
CA THR A 52 3.65 29.04 4.56
C THR A 52 4.98 28.37 4.24
N ALA A 53 6.02 29.14 3.89
CA ALA A 53 7.37 28.62 3.68
C ALA A 53 7.88 27.86 4.92
N LEU A 54 7.55 28.32 6.14
CA LEU A 54 7.91 27.64 7.38
C LEU A 54 7.20 26.28 7.54
N MET A 55 5.92 26.16 7.15
CA MET A 55 5.21 24.86 7.13
C MET A 55 5.89 23.88 6.18
N TYR A 56 6.26 24.34 4.99
CA TYR A 56 7.00 23.54 4.00
C TYR A 56 8.35 23.06 4.54
N ALA A 57 9.12 23.96 5.15
CA ALA A 57 10.41 23.62 5.73
C ALA A 57 10.27 22.60 6.87
N ALA A 58 9.27 22.77 7.74
CA ALA A 58 9.01 21.86 8.84
C ALA A 58 8.66 20.42 8.39
N ALA A 59 8.00 20.26 7.24
CA ALA A 59 7.56 18.96 6.74
C ALA A 59 8.56 18.31 5.77
N PHE A 60 9.21 19.10 4.90
CA PHE A 60 9.84 18.60 3.69
C PHE A 60 11.33 18.97 3.53
N SER A 61 11.91 19.70 4.50
CA SER A 61 13.27 20.21 4.38
C SER A 61 14.20 19.73 5.49
N THR A 62 15.41 20.29 5.52
CA THR A 62 16.41 20.10 6.57
C THR A 62 16.15 21.04 7.76
N ASP A 63 16.64 20.67 8.95
CA ASP A 63 16.60 21.54 10.14
C ASP A 63 17.32 22.87 9.89
N GLU A 64 18.35 22.88 9.07
CA GLU A 64 19.12 24.06 8.71
C GLU A 64 18.27 25.06 7.90
N CYS A 65 17.51 24.59 6.89
CA CYS A 65 16.56 25.45 6.17
C CYS A 65 15.50 26.04 7.10
N LEU A 66 15.00 25.23 8.05
CA LEU A 66 14.02 25.68 9.02
C LEU A 66 14.60 26.79 9.92
N ARG A 67 15.85 26.63 10.42
CA ARG A 67 16.55 27.65 11.22
C ARG A 67 16.70 28.96 10.46
N VAL A 68 17.14 28.88 9.20
CA VAL A 68 17.32 30.06 8.36
C VAL A 68 16.02 30.86 8.19
N LEU A 69 14.88 30.19 8.03
CA LEU A 69 13.58 30.86 7.95
C LEU A 69 13.16 31.47 9.28
N LEU A 70 13.38 30.77 10.40
CA LEU A 70 13.10 31.29 11.75
C LEU A 70 13.95 32.52 12.07
N ASP A 71 15.26 32.48 11.76
CA ASP A 71 16.17 33.61 11.93
C ASP A 71 15.82 34.82 11.04
N ALA A 72 15.17 34.56 9.90
CA ALA A 72 14.65 35.63 9.02
C ALA A 72 13.34 36.26 9.51
N GLY A 73 12.82 35.86 10.67
CA GLY A 73 11.64 36.43 11.30
C GLY A 73 10.32 35.96 10.70
N THR A 74 10.25 34.70 10.26
CA THR A 74 8.97 34.11 9.82
C THR A 74 7.93 34.11 10.94
N GLU A 75 6.65 34.20 10.55
CA GLU A 75 5.52 34.06 11.46
C GLU A 75 5.41 32.58 11.91
N VAL A 76 5.99 32.26 13.08
CA VAL A 76 6.04 30.89 13.61
C VAL A 76 4.65 30.25 13.72
N ASN A 77 3.64 31.05 14.04
CA ASN A 77 2.24 30.64 14.19
C ASN A 77 1.38 30.93 12.93
N GLY A 78 2.00 31.22 11.80
CA GLY A 78 1.30 31.34 10.52
C GLY A 78 0.55 30.07 10.16
N THR A 79 -0.72 30.21 9.72
CA THR A 79 -1.61 29.07 9.47
C THR A 79 -1.87 28.85 7.99
N GLY A 80 -2.04 27.58 7.59
CA GLY A 80 -2.59 27.21 6.28
C GLY A 80 -4.10 27.46 6.17
N LYS A 81 -4.69 27.12 5.02
CA LYS A 81 -6.13 27.32 4.73
C LYS A 81 -7.08 26.64 5.74
N ASN A 82 -6.69 25.50 6.28
CA ASN A 82 -7.44 24.73 7.27
C ASN A 82 -7.11 25.10 8.73
N GLY A 83 -6.20 26.05 8.97
CA GLY A 83 -5.72 26.43 10.29
C GLY A 83 -4.51 25.61 10.79
N ALA A 84 -3.93 24.73 9.97
CA ALA A 84 -2.72 24.00 10.32
C ALA A 84 -1.51 24.93 10.47
N THR A 85 -0.59 24.59 11.38
CA THR A 85 0.64 25.34 11.65
C THR A 85 1.89 24.55 11.27
N ALA A 86 3.06 25.22 11.22
CA ALA A 86 4.34 24.56 11.02
C ALA A 86 4.62 23.48 12.08
N LEU A 87 4.22 23.71 13.35
CA LEU A 87 4.35 22.74 14.43
C LEU A 87 3.57 21.44 14.13
N MET A 88 2.35 21.52 13.57
CA MET A 88 1.57 20.32 13.21
C MET A 88 2.22 19.54 12.07
N TRP A 89 2.75 20.23 11.06
CA TRP A 89 3.41 19.61 9.92
C TRP A 89 4.75 18.98 10.29
N GLY A 90 5.49 19.59 11.24
CA GLY A 90 6.81 19.13 11.69
C GLY A 90 6.82 18.00 12.70
N THR A 91 5.66 17.49 13.12
CA THR A 91 5.57 16.47 14.20
C THR A 91 6.22 15.12 13.87
N GLY A 92 6.57 14.87 12.62
CA GLY A 92 7.34 13.70 12.19
C GLY A 92 8.78 13.68 12.72
N ASP A 93 9.31 14.82 13.11
CA ASP A 93 10.69 15.00 13.57
C ASP A 93 10.74 15.76 14.89
N SER A 94 11.29 15.14 15.92
CA SER A 94 11.37 15.75 17.26
C SER A 94 12.36 16.92 17.34
N ALA A 95 13.35 16.98 16.45
CA ALA A 95 14.26 18.11 16.38
C ALA A 95 13.54 19.35 15.81
N VAL A 96 12.73 19.16 14.76
CA VAL A 96 11.86 20.20 14.20
C VAL A 96 10.85 20.69 15.25
N VAL A 97 10.19 19.79 15.98
CA VAL A 97 9.25 20.14 17.06
C VAL A 97 9.93 20.98 18.13
N ARG A 98 11.12 20.58 18.57
CA ARG A 98 11.90 21.31 19.57
C ARG A 98 12.21 22.71 19.09
N LEU A 99 12.74 22.85 17.88
CA LEU A 99 13.13 24.12 17.30
C LEU A 99 11.95 25.10 17.19
N LEU A 100 10.79 24.62 16.73
CA LEU A 100 9.59 25.43 16.63
C LEU A 100 9.05 25.87 18.00
N LEU A 101 9.09 24.99 19.01
CA LEU A 101 8.67 25.31 20.38
C LEU A 101 9.62 26.35 21.03
N GLU A 102 10.93 26.23 20.82
CA GLU A 102 11.94 27.20 21.26
C GLU A 102 11.71 28.60 20.67
N HIS A 103 11.11 28.68 19.46
CA HIS A 103 10.75 29.93 18.78
C HIS A 103 9.30 30.37 19.04
N GLY A 104 8.61 29.80 20.04
CA GLY A 104 7.30 30.25 20.48
C GLY A 104 6.13 29.72 19.66
N ALA A 105 6.26 28.52 19.06
CA ALA A 105 5.13 27.88 18.41
C ALA A 105 3.99 27.57 19.40
N ALA A 106 2.76 27.92 19.02
CA ALA A 106 1.57 27.72 19.84
C ALA A 106 1.21 26.23 19.94
N VAL A 107 1.60 25.59 21.04
CA VAL A 107 1.50 24.13 21.28
C VAL A 107 0.06 23.59 21.17
N ASN A 108 -0.93 24.41 21.54
CA ASN A 108 -2.35 24.07 21.56
C ASN A 108 -3.16 24.68 20.40
N ALA A 109 -2.49 25.18 19.35
CA ALA A 109 -3.15 25.63 18.13
C ALA A 109 -4.01 24.49 17.57
N LYS A 110 -5.14 24.87 16.92
CA LYS A 110 -6.11 23.91 16.36
C LYS A 110 -6.41 24.23 14.92
N THR A 111 -6.57 23.20 14.11
CA THR A 111 -7.20 23.30 12.80
C THR A 111 -8.72 23.49 12.94
N LYS A 112 -9.40 23.73 11.81
CA LYS A 112 -10.87 23.87 11.79
C LYS A 112 -11.62 22.66 12.31
N ASP A 113 -11.04 21.46 12.16
CA ASP A 113 -11.55 20.17 12.65
C ASP A 113 -10.94 19.78 14.01
N ALA A 114 -10.39 20.74 14.75
CA ALA A 114 -9.80 20.60 16.06
C ALA A 114 -8.60 19.62 16.13
N THR A 115 -7.87 19.39 15.03
CA THR A 115 -6.59 18.68 15.03
C THR A 115 -5.52 19.56 15.67
N THR A 116 -4.71 18.97 16.58
CA THR A 116 -3.59 19.62 17.28
C THR A 116 -2.25 18.97 16.90
N ALA A 117 -1.14 19.64 17.23
CA ALA A 117 0.19 19.05 17.06
C ALA A 117 0.36 17.74 17.84
N LEU A 118 -0.19 17.64 19.06
CA LEU A 118 -0.17 16.42 19.86
C LEU A 118 -0.88 15.27 19.15
N LEU A 119 -2.07 15.53 18.55
CA LEU A 119 -2.81 14.51 17.81
C LEU A 119 -2.04 14.07 16.55
N THR A 120 -1.45 15.01 15.82
CA THR A 120 -0.65 14.68 14.63
C THR A 120 0.61 13.89 14.99
N ALA A 121 1.31 14.25 16.06
CA ALA A 121 2.47 13.49 16.57
C ALA A 121 2.10 12.05 16.96
N ALA A 122 0.94 11.88 17.61
CA ALA A 122 0.42 10.57 18.00
C ALA A 122 0.05 9.71 16.78
N ARG A 123 -0.61 10.29 15.75
CA ARG A 123 -0.92 9.63 14.47
C ARG A 123 0.33 9.15 13.76
N ARG A 124 1.42 9.94 13.79
CA ARG A 124 2.73 9.57 13.24
C ARG A 124 3.50 8.54 14.10
N GLY A 125 3.00 8.18 15.25
CA GLY A 125 3.68 7.28 16.18
C GLY A 125 4.98 7.85 16.78
N ASN A 126 5.24 9.15 16.63
CA ASN A 126 6.48 9.79 17.09
C ASN A 126 6.43 10.09 18.59
N LYS A 127 6.91 9.13 19.38
CA LYS A 127 6.92 9.20 20.86
C LYS A 127 7.71 10.38 21.40
N ASP A 128 8.78 10.76 20.75
CA ASP A 128 9.64 11.84 21.23
C ASP A 128 9.00 13.21 20.97
N SER A 129 8.35 13.39 19.82
CA SER A 129 7.51 14.57 19.57
C SER A 129 6.34 14.65 20.55
N VAL A 130 5.68 13.53 20.85
CA VAL A 130 4.59 13.48 21.84
C VAL A 130 5.09 13.90 23.22
N LYS A 131 6.25 13.38 23.70
CA LYS A 131 6.86 13.77 24.98
C LYS A 131 7.20 15.26 25.02
N LEU A 132 7.82 15.78 23.96
CA LEU A 132 8.18 17.20 23.87
C LEU A 132 6.95 18.10 23.93
N LEU A 133 5.91 17.79 23.17
CA LEU A 133 4.66 18.56 23.16
C LEU A 133 4.00 18.56 24.53
N LEU A 134 3.90 17.40 25.19
CA LEU A 134 3.35 17.29 26.55
C LEU A 134 4.19 18.08 27.58
N ALA A 135 5.52 18.01 27.49
CA ALA A 135 6.43 18.78 28.37
C ALA A 135 6.28 20.30 28.20
N HIS A 136 5.82 20.75 27.01
CA HIS A 136 5.55 22.17 26.73
C HIS A 136 4.07 22.55 26.90
N GLY A 137 3.27 21.72 27.59
CA GLY A 137 1.90 22.05 27.96
C GLY A 137 0.85 21.74 26.89
N ALA A 138 1.12 20.77 25.98
CA ALA A 138 0.07 20.29 25.11
C ALA A 138 -1.06 19.64 25.91
N ASP A 139 -2.28 20.10 25.71
CA ASP A 139 -3.46 19.58 26.40
C ASP A 139 -4.08 18.43 25.59
N PRO A 140 -4.05 17.19 26.13
CA PRO A 140 -4.67 16.03 25.47
C PRO A 140 -6.18 16.20 25.20
N LYS A 141 -6.87 16.97 26.06
CA LYS A 141 -8.31 17.23 25.95
C LYS A 141 -8.64 18.28 24.90
N ALA A 142 -7.66 19.06 24.47
CA ALA A 142 -7.84 20.08 23.43
C ALA A 142 -8.00 19.49 22.02
N SER A 143 -7.71 18.21 21.82
CA SER A 143 -7.80 17.52 20.52
C SER A 143 -9.25 17.27 20.08
N ALA A 144 -9.41 16.89 18.79
CA ALA A 144 -10.69 16.54 18.20
C ALA A 144 -11.55 15.63 19.09
N ASN A 145 -12.83 15.89 19.15
CA ASN A 145 -13.79 15.15 20.00
C ASN A 145 -13.37 15.02 21.47
N ASN A 146 -12.86 16.11 22.07
CA ASN A 146 -12.43 16.12 23.48
C ASN A 146 -11.38 15.05 23.84
N GLY A 147 -10.45 14.77 22.92
CA GLY A 147 -9.38 13.79 23.12
C GLY A 147 -9.78 12.34 22.79
N VAL A 148 -10.99 12.07 22.32
CA VAL A 148 -11.44 10.71 21.93
C VAL A 148 -10.52 10.10 20.88
N GLU A 149 -10.05 10.90 19.91
CA GLU A 149 -9.16 10.43 18.88
C GLU A 149 -7.78 10.02 19.44
N LEU A 150 -7.24 10.76 20.42
CA LEU A 150 -6.01 10.35 21.13
C LEU A 150 -6.19 9.04 21.89
N LEU A 151 -7.37 8.83 22.51
CA LEU A 151 -7.71 7.56 23.15
C LEU A 151 -7.69 6.40 22.15
N ARG A 152 -8.34 6.58 21.00
CA ARG A 152 -8.33 5.57 19.93
C ARG A 152 -6.91 5.26 19.48
N ILE A 153 -6.11 6.27 19.17
CA ILE A 153 -4.70 6.08 18.78
C ILE A 153 -3.93 5.35 19.89
N ALA A 154 -4.12 5.72 21.15
CA ALA A 154 -3.45 5.08 22.28
C ALA A 154 -3.75 3.58 22.38
N TYR A 155 -4.99 3.18 22.11
CA TYR A 155 -5.40 1.78 22.14
C TYR A 155 -5.07 1.02 20.85
N LEU A 156 -5.14 1.66 19.69
CA LEU A 156 -4.96 1.03 18.39
C LEU A 156 -3.50 1.02 17.91
N SER A 157 -2.67 1.90 18.47
CA SER A 157 -1.26 1.99 18.11
C SER A 157 -0.49 0.70 18.41
N ASN A 158 0.32 0.26 17.45
CA ASN A 158 1.32 -0.80 17.64
C ASN A 158 2.51 -0.37 18.49
N SER A 159 2.48 0.85 19.08
CA SER A 159 3.54 1.39 19.90
C SER A 159 3.15 1.34 21.40
N PRO A 160 3.51 0.29 22.15
CA PRO A 160 3.20 0.20 23.58
C PRO A 160 3.68 1.41 24.36
N GLY A 161 4.85 1.93 24.03
CA GLY A 161 5.40 3.12 24.67
C GLY A 161 4.58 4.39 24.42
N LEU A 162 3.96 4.56 23.25
CA LEU A 162 3.09 5.70 22.96
C LEU A 162 1.84 5.67 23.86
N ARG A 163 1.22 4.49 23.99
CA ARG A 163 0.06 4.31 24.87
C ARG A 163 0.39 4.68 26.31
N GLN A 164 1.51 4.19 26.83
CA GLN A 164 1.95 4.50 28.21
C GLN A 164 2.16 6.01 28.43
N ILE A 165 2.77 6.70 27.45
CA ILE A 165 2.99 8.14 27.52
C ILE A 165 1.66 8.90 27.55
N LEU A 166 0.70 8.57 26.68
CA LEU A 166 -0.59 9.24 26.61
C LEU A 166 -1.45 8.96 27.83
N MET A 167 -1.44 7.73 28.36
CA MET A 167 -2.16 7.40 29.61
C MET A 167 -1.56 8.13 30.81
N ALA A 168 -0.23 8.23 30.92
CA ALA A 168 0.44 9.01 31.98
C ALA A 168 0.10 10.52 31.87
N ALA A 169 -0.22 11.03 30.69
CA ALA A 169 -0.68 12.40 30.46
C ALA A 169 -2.18 12.61 30.76
N GLY A 170 -2.86 11.60 31.34
CA GLY A 170 -4.27 11.69 31.71
C GLY A 170 -5.27 11.45 30.57
N VAL A 171 -4.83 10.79 29.48
CA VAL A 171 -5.73 10.31 28.44
C VAL A 171 -6.40 9.03 28.94
N GLU A 172 -7.66 9.13 29.36
CA GLU A 172 -8.41 8.03 29.99
C GLU A 172 -9.68 7.69 29.19
N VAL A 173 -10.05 6.41 29.19
CA VAL A 173 -11.37 5.97 28.72
C VAL A 173 -12.37 6.14 29.87
N LYS A 174 -13.24 7.15 29.78
CA LYS A 174 -14.28 7.38 30.78
C LYS A 174 -15.60 6.68 30.45
N GLU A 175 -15.90 6.48 29.16
CA GLU A 175 -17.11 5.84 28.69
C GLU A 175 -16.81 4.84 27.58
N SER A 176 -17.44 3.68 27.62
CA SER A 176 -17.26 2.58 26.66
C SER A 176 -17.51 2.99 25.20
N ALA A 177 -18.48 3.87 24.96
CA ALA A 177 -18.84 4.37 23.64
C ALA A 177 -17.71 5.13 22.93
N GLN A 178 -16.69 5.61 23.68
CA GLN A 178 -15.59 6.40 23.13
C GLN A 178 -14.60 5.57 22.29
N LEU A 179 -14.44 4.27 22.56
CA LEU A 179 -13.50 3.43 21.81
C LEU A 179 -14.01 3.04 20.41
N GLY A 180 -15.34 3.04 20.23
CA GLY A 180 -15.96 2.67 18.97
C GLY A 180 -15.69 1.23 18.55
N ARG A 181 -15.58 1.01 17.25
CA ARG A 181 -15.40 -0.32 16.68
C ARG A 181 -13.92 -0.73 16.63
N MET A 182 -13.67 -1.97 17.02
CA MET A 182 -12.34 -2.59 16.99
C MET A 182 -11.86 -2.77 15.53
N PRO A 183 -10.64 -2.35 15.20
CA PRO A 183 -10.05 -2.64 13.90
C PRO A 183 -9.58 -4.11 13.83
N ALA A 184 -9.52 -4.64 12.63
CA ALA A 184 -9.05 -6.01 12.38
C ALA A 184 -7.60 -6.24 12.85
N SER A 185 -6.76 -5.20 12.84
CA SER A 185 -5.37 -5.29 13.29
C SER A 185 -5.20 -5.77 14.73
N LEU A 186 -6.20 -5.55 15.60
CA LEU A 186 -6.17 -6.06 16.99
C LEU A 186 -6.35 -7.57 17.08
N LEU A 187 -6.85 -8.24 16.04
CA LEU A 187 -6.99 -9.70 16.04
C LEU A 187 -5.65 -10.43 16.22
N ALA A 188 -4.55 -9.83 15.76
CA ALA A 188 -3.20 -10.35 15.93
C ALA A 188 -2.63 -10.15 17.35
N TYR A 189 -3.32 -9.37 18.23
CA TYR A 189 -2.84 -8.99 19.57
C TYR A 189 -3.90 -9.29 20.63
N PRO A 190 -4.07 -10.56 21.06
CA PRO A 190 -5.18 -10.99 21.94
C PRO A 190 -5.27 -10.22 23.25
N GLU A 191 -4.14 -9.93 23.89
CA GLU A 191 -4.10 -9.16 25.14
C GLU A 191 -4.64 -7.73 24.97
N ARG A 192 -4.25 -7.07 23.89
CA ARG A 192 -4.72 -5.72 23.56
C ARG A 192 -6.20 -5.73 23.14
N MET A 193 -6.59 -6.77 22.41
CA MET A 193 -7.98 -7.01 22.05
C MET A 193 -8.86 -7.20 23.30
N ARG A 194 -8.39 -8.00 24.26
CA ARG A 194 -9.07 -8.21 25.56
C ARG A 194 -9.24 -6.88 26.28
N GLU A 195 -8.15 -6.13 26.47
CA GLU A 195 -8.18 -4.82 27.12
C GLU A 195 -9.15 -3.85 26.42
N PHE A 196 -9.14 -3.81 25.07
CA PHE A 196 -10.03 -2.97 24.29
C PHE A 196 -11.51 -3.32 24.53
N LEU A 197 -11.84 -4.62 24.50
CA LEU A 197 -13.21 -5.11 24.73
C LEU A 197 -13.64 -4.94 26.19
N ASP A 198 -12.74 -5.15 27.16
CA ASP A 198 -13.03 -4.96 28.60
C ASP A 198 -13.30 -3.48 28.95
N LYS A 199 -12.74 -2.56 28.19
CA LYS A 199 -13.01 -1.11 28.28
C LYS A 199 -14.27 -0.70 27.51
N GLY A 200 -15.05 -1.66 27.00
CA GLY A 200 -16.33 -1.44 26.32
C GLY A 200 -16.23 -1.11 24.84
N GLY A 201 -15.09 -1.35 24.21
CA GLY A 201 -15.00 -1.37 22.76
C GLY A 201 -15.85 -2.51 22.19
N VAL A 202 -16.36 -2.33 20.96
CA VAL A 202 -17.18 -3.33 20.28
C VAL A 202 -16.47 -3.89 19.05
N THR A 203 -16.84 -5.11 18.66
CA THR A 203 -16.31 -5.70 17.42
C THR A 203 -16.80 -4.90 16.21
N GLY A 204 -15.90 -4.73 15.22
CA GLY A 204 -16.22 -4.07 13.96
C GLY A 204 -16.57 -5.08 12.87
N PRO A 205 -16.97 -4.61 11.67
CA PRO A 205 -17.33 -5.50 10.57
C PRO A 205 -16.16 -6.34 10.06
N PHE A 206 -14.92 -5.89 10.33
CA PHE A 206 -13.68 -6.58 9.95
C PHE A 206 -12.98 -7.28 11.13
N SER A 207 -13.55 -7.28 12.30
CA SER A 207 -13.02 -7.93 13.51
C SER A 207 -13.95 -9.00 14.05
N THR A 208 -14.55 -9.76 13.14
CA THR A 208 -15.49 -10.85 13.43
C THR A 208 -14.74 -12.17 13.69
N LEU A 209 -15.45 -13.18 14.18
CA LEU A 209 -14.92 -14.54 14.30
C LEU A 209 -14.40 -15.07 12.95
N GLY A 210 -15.12 -14.79 11.85
CA GLY A 210 -14.70 -15.14 10.50
C GLY A 210 -13.39 -14.47 10.08
N ALA A 211 -13.21 -13.18 10.40
CA ALA A 211 -11.96 -12.47 10.12
C ALA A 211 -10.80 -13.02 10.96
N ALA A 212 -11.03 -13.35 12.23
CA ALA A 212 -10.03 -13.98 13.09
C ALA A 212 -9.65 -15.37 12.56
N ALA A 213 -10.61 -16.13 12.05
CA ALA A 213 -10.38 -17.45 11.45
C ALA A 213 -9.58 -17.34 10.14
N ALA A 214 -9.92 -16.36 9.27
CA ALA A 214 -9.17 -16.09 8.05
C ALA A 214 -7.73 -15.66 8.33
N GLY A 215 -7.49 -14.83 9.36
CA GLY A 215 -6.14 -14.45 9.79
C GLY A 215 -5.40 -15.53 10.61
N GLY A 216 -6.04 -16.66 10.93
CA GLY A 216 -5.43 -17.71 11.76
C GLY A 216 -5.22 -17.33 13.23
N HIS A 217 -5.92 -16.31 13.73
CA HIS A 217 -5.77 -15.75 15.07
C HIS A 217 -6.55 -16.56 16.11
N ILE A 218 -6.08 -17.76 16.48
CA ILE A 218 -6.78 -18.73 17.36
C ILE A 218 -7.18 -18.11 18.70
N GLU A 219 -6.27 -17.38 19.36
CA GLU A 219 -6.57 -16.77 20.66
C GLU A 219 -7.62 -15.65 20.55
N ALA A 220 -7.62 -14.89 19.45
CA ALA A 220 -8.68 -13.94 19.18
C ALA A 220 -10.03 -14.65 18.92
N MET A 221 -10.01 -15.79 18.21
CA MET A 221 -11.22 -16.61 18.03
C MET A 221 -11.78 -17.08 19.37
N ARG A 222 -10.93 -17.61 20.27
CA ARG A 222 -11.34 -18.01 21.64
C ARG A 222 -12.00 -16.85 22.38
N LEU A 223 -11.35 -15.69 22.38
CA LEU A 223 -11.84 -14.50 23.04
C LEU A 223 -13.19 -14.03 22.50
N LEU A 224 -13.40 -14.09 21.18
CA LEU A 224 -14.69 -13.75 20.55
C LEU A 224 -15.79 -14.74 20.94
N LEU A 225 -15.48 -16.04 20.99
CA LEU A 225 -16.41 -17.09 21.45
C LEU A 225 -16.77 -16.92 22.93
N GLU A 226 -15.81 -16.62 23.82
CA GLU A 226 -16.05 -16.27 25.22
C GLU A 226 -17.03 -15.09 25.37
N ARG A 227 -17.07 -14.19 24.36
CA ARG A 227 -17.95 -13.03 24.31
C ARG A 227 -19.24 -13.28 23.51
N GLY A 228 -19.56 -14.54 23.20
CA GLY A 228 -20.82 -14.95 22.58
C GLY A 228 -20.85 -14.84 21.05
N ALA A 229 -19.70 -14.79 20.37
CA ALA A 229 -19.70 -14.90 18.92
C ALA A 229 -20.22 -16.26 18.47
N ASP A 230 -21.07 -16.28 17.44
CA ASP A 230 -21.63 -17.52 16.88
C ASP A 230 -20.59 -18.19 15.95
N PRO A 231 -20.17 -19.46 16.22
CA PRO A 231 -19.22 -20.18 15.38
C PRO A 231 -19.76 -20.48 13.96
N ASN A 232 -21.08 -20.46 13.77
CA ASN A 232 -21.75 -20.65 12.48
C ASN A 232 -22.22 -19.36 11.82
N GLN A 233 -21.81 -18.22 12.35
CA GLN A 233 -22.10 -16.91 11.76
C GLN A 233 -21.70 -16.87 10.29
N LYS A 234 -22.53 -16.24 9.46
CA LYS A 234 -22.28 -15.98 8.06
C LYS A 234 -21.97 -14.50 7.82
N ASP A 235 -21.10 -14.22 6.87
CA ASP A 235 -20.88 -12.88 6.37
C ASP A 235 -21.93 -12.46 5.32
N THR A 236 -21.75 -11.26 4.74
CA THR A 236 -22.66 -10.70 3.71
C THR A 236 -22.71 -11.47 2.41
N GLY A 237 -21.79 -12.42 2.17
CA GLY A 237 -21.78 -13.33 1.02
C GLY A 237 -22.23 -14.75 1.37
N GLY A 238 -22.86 -14.95 2.53
CA GLY A 238 -23.31 -16.25 3.02
C GLY A 238 -22.16 -17.18 3.46
N ARG A 239 -20.93 -16.68 3.56
CA ARG A 239 -19.75 -17.48 3.90
C ARG A 239 -19.68 -17.74 5.40
N THR A 240 -19.52 -19.00 5.79
CA THR A 240 -19.34 -19.40 7.19
C THR A 240 -17.90 -19.17 7.66
N VAL A 241 -17.70 -19.18 8.98
CA VAL A 241 -16.37 -19.10 9.59
C VAL A 241 -15.42 -20.19 9.03
N LEU A 242 -15.93 -21.42 8.79
CA LEU A 242 -15.15 -22.50 8.19
C LEU A 242 -14.74 -22.20 6.74
N MET A 243 -15.60 -21.58 5.93
CA MET A 243 -15.26 -21.16 4.57
C MET A 243 -14.18 -20.11 4.56
N LEU A 244 -14.28 -19.12 5.46
CA LEU A 244 -13.29 -18.05 5.59
C LEU A 244 -11.93 -18.60 6.05
N ALA A 245 -11.91 -19.53 7.01
CA ALA A 245 -10.68 -20.21 7.43
C ALA A 245 -10.08 -21.08 6.31
N ALA A 246 -10.93 -21.84 5.60
CA ALA A 246 -10.50 -22.78 4.55
C ALA A 246 -9.96 -22.09 3.31
N GLY A 247 -10.55 -20.96 2.97
CA GLY A 247 -10.13 -20.16 1.85
C GLY A 247 -9.05 -19.13 2.18
N ALA A 248 -8.54 -18.99 3.40
CA ALA A 248 -7.56 -18.01 3.83
C ALA A 248 -6.15 -18.26 3.26
N PHE A 249 -5.37 -17.17 3.19
CA PHE A 249 -3.95 -17.23 2.84
C PHE A 249 -3.17 -16.20 3.68
N PRO A 250 -2.02 -16.56 4.26
CA PRO A 250 -1.37 -17.88 4.27
C PRO A 250 -2.23 -18.99 4.88
N LEU A 251 -2.02 -20.23 4.45
CA LEU A 251 -2.78 -21.37 4.92
C LEU A 251 -2.60 -21.57 6.43
N ASN A 252 -3.72 -21.70 7.15
CA ASN A 252 -3.70 -21.99 8.59
C ASN A 252 -4.57 -23.21 8.92
N ALA A 253 -3.97 -24.40 8.85
CA ALA A 253 -4.63 -25.65 9.16
C ALA A 253 -5.14 -25.73 10.62
N ALA A 254 -4.47 -25.04 11.56
CA ALA A 254 -4.89 -25.00 12.95
C ALA A 254 -6.23 -24.26 13.12
N ALA A 255 -6.44 -23.14 12.41
CA ALA A 255 -7.73 -22.44 12.42
C ALA A 255 -8.85 -23.31 11.86
N VAL A 256 -8.60 -24.04 10.76
CA VAL A 256 -9.59 -24.95 10.17
C VAL A 256 -9.94 -26.08 11.15
N ARG A 257 -8.92 -26.71 11.78
CA ARG A 257 -9.15 -27.75 12.82
C ARG A 257 -9.99 -27.20 13.96
N PHE A 258 -9.62 -26.01 14.46
CA PHE A 258 -10.34 -25.37 15.56
C PHE A 258 -11.82 -25.12 15.22
N VAL A 259 -12.13 -24.62 14.01
CA VAL A 259 -13.53 -24.41 13.59
C VAL A 259 -14.26 -25.74 13.42
N LEU A 260 -13.61 -26.80 12.91
CA LEU A 260 -14.19 -28.14 12.84
C LEU A 260 -14.51 -28.72 14.23
N GLU A 261 -13.63 -28.54 15.21
CA GLU A 261 -13.84 -28.95 16.61
C GLU A 261 -15.03 -28.20 17.25
N LEU A 262 -15.31 -26.98 16.84
CA LEU A 262 -16.48 -26.21 17.26
C LEU A 262 -17.78 -26.65 16.56
N GLY A 263 -17.75 -27.64 15.68
CA GLY A 263 -18.91 -28.10 14.93
C GLY A 263 -19.24 -27.25 13.71
N GLY A 264 -18.24 -26.62 13.10
CA GLY A 264 -18.42 -25.86 11.85
C GLY A 264 -19.06 -26.73 10.76
N ASP A 265 -20.15 -26.24 10.14
CA ASP A 265 -20.89 -26.99 9.13
C ASP A 265 -20.10 -27.13 7.83
N ILE A 266 -19.60 -28.37 7.59
CA ILE A 266 -18.84 -28.74 6.39
C ILE A 266 -19.67 -28.78 5.11
N HIS A 267 -21.00 -28.84 5.21
CA HIS A 267 -21.93 -28.89 4.10
C HIS A 267 -22.58 -27.57 3.76
N ALA A 268 -22.37 -26.54 4.59
CA ALA A 268 -22.86 -25.19 4.35
C ALA A 268 -22.43 -24.68 2.96
N ARG A 269 -23.29 -23.86 2.36
CA ARG A 269 -23.02 -23.20 1.09
C ARG A 269 -23.10 -21.68 1.25
N ASP A 270 -22.21 -20.97 0.57
CA ASP A 270 -22.29 -19.52 0.41
C ASP A 270 -23.35 -19.16 -0.66
N ASP A 271 -23.59 -17.85 -0.86
CA ASP A 271 -24.59 -17.35 -1.82
C ASP A 271 -24.27 -17.74 -3.28
N ALA A 272 -23.01 -18.12 -3.57
CA ALA A 272 -22.60 -18.65 -4.87
C ALA A 272 -22.68 -20.18 -4.94
N GLY A 273 -23.17 -20.86 -3.89
CA GLY A 273 -23.27 -22.32 -3.80
C GLY A 273 -21.97 -23.06 -3.46
N ARG A 274 -20.89 -22.35 -3.10
CA ARG A 274 -19.58 -22.92 -2.76
C ARG A 274 -19.57 -23.43 -1.31
N THR A 275 -18.86 -24.53 -1.09
CA THR A 275 -18.59 -25.10 0.23
C THR A 275 -17.21 -24.66 0.75
N ALA A 276 -16.89 -24.99 1.99
CA ALA A 276 -15.54 -24.80 2.55
C ALA A 276 -14.45 -25.54 1.74
N LEU A 277 -14.78 -26.70 1.17
CA LEU A 277 -13.85 -27.44 0.32
C LEU A 277 -13.62 -26.72 -1.03
N ASP A 278 -14.65 -26.12 -1.63
CA ASP A 278 -14.47 -25.32 -2.85
C ASP A 278 -13.55 -24.12 -2.61
N TRP A 279 -13.68 -23.46 -1.46
CA TRP A 279 -12.78 -22.37 -1.06
C TRP A 279 -11.35 -22.85 -0.83
N ALA A 280 -11.14 -24.00 -0.17
CA ALA A 280 -9.80 -24.59 -0.01
C ALA A 280 -9.16 -24.91 -1.36
N LEU A 281 -9.93 -25.48 -2.30
CA LEU A 281 -9.46 -25.87 -3.63
C LEU A 281 -9.10 -24.66 -4.54
N THR A 282 -9.47 -23.44 -4.16
CA THR A 282 -8.96 -22.24 -4.87
C THR A 282 -7.44 -22.11 -4.81
N LEU A 283 -6.79 -22.80 -3.86
CA LEU A 283 -5.33 -22.86 -3.68
C LEU A 283 -4.73 -24.20 -4.15
N GLY A 284 -5.52 -25.00 -4.87
CA GLY A 284 -5.14 -26.34 -5.28
C GLY A 284 -5.27 -27.37 -4.15
N GLU A 285 -4.63 -28.51 -4.32
CA GLU A 285 -4.63 -29.58 -3.30
C GLU A 285 -3.63 -29.23 -2.19
N THR A 286 -4.18 -28.99 -1.01
CA THR A 286 -3.42 -28.55 0.17
C THR A 286 -3.75 -29.43 1.39
N GLU A 287 -3.02 -29.23 2.50
CA GLU A 287 -3.37 -29.85 3.79
C GLU A 287 -4.82 -29.55 4.19
N ILE A 288 -5.31 -28.32 3.92
CA ILE A 288 -6.67 -27.91 4.28
C ILE A 288 -7.72 -28.69 3.46
N SER A 289 -7.53 -28.84 2.15
CA SER A 289 -8.43 -29.65 1.33
C SER A 289 -8.46 -31.10 1.80
N GLY A 290 -7.30 -31.65 2.19
CA GLY A 290 -7.18 -32.97 2.79
C GLY A 290 -7.92 -33.12 4.13
N LEU A 291 -7.80 -32.11 5.03
CA LEU A 291 -8.51 -32.08 6.31
C LEU A 291 -10.04 -32.05 6.11
N LEU A 292 -10.53 -31.21 5.21
CA LEU A 292 -11.95 -31.10 4.93
C LEU A 292 -12.53 -32.37 4.33
N ARG A 293 -11.82 -33.02 3.38
CA ARG A 293 -12.24 -34.35 2.84
C ARG A 293 -12.28 -35.43 3.92
N LYS A 294 -11.27 -35.44 4.80
CA LYS A 294 -11.25 -36.38 5.93
C LYS A 294 -12.44 -36.15 6.88
N ALA A 295 -12.88 -34.91 7.02
CA ALA A 295 -14.09 -34.56 7.77
C ALA A 295 -15.40 -34.90 7.02
N GLY A 296 -15.34 -35.36 5.76
CA GLY A 296 -16.51 -35.70 4.95
C GLY A 296 -17.02 -34.58 4.03
N ALA A 297 -16.30 -33.47 3.89
CA ALA A 297 -16.70 -32.39 2.99
C ALA A 297 -16.68 -32.84 1.51
N LYS A 298 -17.66 -32.37 0.74
CA LYS A 298 -17.76 -32.59 -0.70
C LYS A 298 -17.75 -31.24 -1.44
N PRO A 299 -17.18 -31.19 -2.66
CA PRO A 299 -17.28 -29.98 -3.47
C PRO A 299 -18.75 -29.65 -3.75
N GLY A 300 -19.06 -28.37 -3.75
CA GLY A 300 -20.41 -27.86 -4.05
C GLY A 300 -20.59 -27.52 -5.52
N LEU A 301 -19.51 -27.08 -6.17
CA LEU A 301 -19.50 -26.63 -7.55
C LEU A 301 -18.33 -27.25 -8.31
N SER A 302 -18.56 -27.54 -9.59
CA SER A 302 -17.48 -27.74 -10.55
C SER A 302 -17.16 -26.40 -11.18
N PRO A 303 -15.92 -25.89 -11.03
CA PRO A 303 -15.56 -24.62 -11.67
C PRO A 303 -15.69 -24.75 -13.19
N ALA A 304 -16.23 -23.69 -13.83
CA ALA A 304 -16.25 -23.62 -15.30
C ALA A 304 -14.83 -23.77 -15.87
N PRO A 305 -14.63 -24.41 -17.01
CA PRO A 305 -13.33 -24.47 -17.64
C PRO A 305 -12.85 -23.05 -17.98
N PRO A 306 -11.53 -22.79 -17.97
CA PRO A 306 -10.99 -21.50 -18.42
C PRO A 306 -11.31 -21.29 -19.92
N PRO A 307 -11.37 -20.03 -20.40
CA PRO A 307 -11.48 -19.74 -21.82
C PRO A 307 -10.34 -20.38 -22.62
N SER A 308 -10.58 -20.69 -23.89
CA SER A 308 -9.58 -21.30 -24.77
C SER A 308 -8.54 -20.27 -25.22
N ALA A 309 -7.27 -20.56 -25.00
CA ALA A 309 -6.16 -19.75 -25.46
C ALA A 309 -5.91 -19.95 -26.98
N VAL A 310 -5.28 -18.96 -27.64
CA VAL A 310 -4.97 -19.01 -29.08
C VAL A 310 -3.74 -19.87 -29.42
N GLY A 311 -3.02 -20.35 -28.44
CA GLY A 311 -1.78 -21.11 -28.63
C GLY A 311 -0.60 -20.22 -29.09
N ASN A 312 0.40 -20.81 -29.72
CA ASN A 312 1.63 -20.13 -30.15
C ASN A 312 1.49 -19.39 -31.50
N SER A 313 0.33 -18.86 -31.83
CA SER A 313 0.08 -18.25 -33.15
C SER A 313 0.56 -16.80 -33.27
N ARG A 314 0.97 -16.17 -32.16
CA ARG A 314 1.37 -14.74 -32.13
C ARG A 314 2.84 -14.57 -31.78
N SER A 315 3.45 -13.56 -32.38
CA SER A 315 4.73 -13.02 -31.91
C SER A 315 4.55 -12.24 -30.59
N ALA A 316 5.65 -11.99 -29.87
CA ALA A 316 5.61 -11.16 -28.66
C ALA A 316 5.11 -9.74 -28.94
N HIS A 317 5.46 -9.18 -30.12
CA HIS A 317 4.98 -7.89 -30.57
C HIS A 317 3.46 -7.86 -30.77
N GLU A 318 2.92 -8.81 -31.53
CA GLU A 318 1.45 -8.91 -31.77
C GLU A 318 0.68 -9.13 -30.48
N ALA A 319 1.20 -9.96 -29.57
CA ALA A 319 0.60 -10.20 -28.28
C ALA A 319 0.58 -8.93 -27.43
N LEU A 320 1.66 -8.16 -27.43
CA LEU A 320 1.76 -6.89 -26.69
C LEU A 320 0.81 -5.83 -27.28
N VAL A 321 0.76 -5.67 -28.61
CA VAL A 321 -0.18 -4.74 -29.28
C VAL A 321 -1.64 -5.04 -28.92
N LYS A 322 -2.03 -6.32 -28.91
CA LYS A 322 -3.39 -6.71 -28.50
C LYS A 322 -3.66 -6.42 -27.02
N SER A 323 -2.70 -6.64 -26.15
CA SER A 323 -2.85 -6.31 -24.72
C SER A 323 -3.01 -4.82 -24.49
N VAL A 324 -2.22 -3.99 -25.18
CA VAL A 324 -2.33 -2.53 -25.12
C VAL A 324 -3.74 -2.07 -25.49
N ALA A 325 -4.30 -2.58 -26.58
CA ALA A 325 -5.64 -2.20 -27.02
C ALA A 325 -6.75 -2.48 -25.99
N VAL A 326 -6.57 -3.49 -25.12
CA VAL A 326 -7.52 -3.81 -24.04
C VAL A 326 -7.25 -3.00 -22.79
N LEU A 327 -6.00 -2.66 -22.51
CA LEU A 327 -5.60 -1.91 -21.31
C LEU A 327 -5.85 -0.41 -21.44
N GLU A 328 -5.72 0.18 -22.65
CA GLU A 328 -5.89 1.63 -22.88
C GLU A 328 -7.22 2.19 -22.36
N PRO A 329 -8.40 1.59 -22.62
CA PRO A 329 -9.65 2.14 -22.13
C PRO A 329 -9.91 1.87 -20.64
N LEU A 330 -9.15 0.98 -20.00
CA LEU A 330 -9.49 0.45 -18.68
C LEU A 330 -9.38 1.50 -17.58
N SER A 331 -8.28 2.24 -17.53
CA SER A 331 -8.02 3.19 -16.45
C SER A 331 -9.02 4.36 -16.43
N PRO A 332 -9.26 5.09 -17.54
CA PRO A 332 -10.27 6.14 -17.55
C PRO A 332 -11.68 5.60 -17.28
N LEU A 333 -12.04 4.47 -17.87
CA LEU A 333 -13.37 3.87 -17.70
C LEU A 333 -13.63 3.47 -16.25
N PHE A 334 -12.64 2.87 -15.58
CA PHE A 334 -12.76 2.48 -14.19
C PHE A 334 -12.95 3.68 -13.26
N HIS A 335 -12.17 4.74 -13.46
CA HIS A 335 -12.30 5.98 -12.69
C HIS A 335 -13.68 6.62 -12.87
N ASP A 336 -14.16 6.76 -14.11
CA ASP A 336 -15.46 7.36 -14.42
C ASP A 336 -16.63 6.58 -13.80
N GLN A 337 -16.52 5.25 -13.72
CA GLN A 337 -17.57 4.38 -13.18
C GLN A 337 -17.55 4.27 -11.65
N SER A 338 -16.36 4.25 -11.05
CA SER A 338 -16.20 3.97 -9.62
C SER A 338 -15.91 5.20 -8.77
N GLY A 339 -15.41 6.27 -9.37
CA GLY A 339 -14.85 7.42 -8.65
C GLY A 339 -13.66 7.05 -7.75
N CYS A 340 -13.03 5.90 -8.01
CA CYS A 340 -11.97 5.33 -7.19
C CYS A 340 -10.75 5.02 -8.05
N PHE A 341 -9.57 5.03 -7.44
CA PHE A 341 -8.34 4.51 -8.02
C PHE A 341 -8.06 3.13 -7.47
N SER A 342 -7.76 2.19 -8.36
CA SER A 342 -7.42 0.84 -8.00
C SER A 342 -6.07 0.47 -8.60
N CYS A 343 -5.19 -0.07 -7.77
CA CYS A 343 -3.86 -0.50 -8.17
C CYS A 343 -3.84 -1.49 -9.34
N HIS A 344 -4.92 -2.23 -9.58
CA HIS A 344 -5.00 -3.26 -10.61
C HIS A 344 -5.79 -2.84 -11.87
N ASN A 345 -6.59 -1.77 -11.81
CA ASN A 345 -7.33 -1.25 -12.97
C ASN A 345 -6.86 0.13 -13.45
N ASN A 346 -5.99 0.79 -12.70
CA ASN A 346 -5.39 2.07 -13.05
C ASN A 346 -3.86 1.94 -13.08
N SER A 347 -3.18 1.91 -11.92
CA SER A 347 -1.72 2.02 -11.84
C SER A 347 -0.96 0.91 -12.57
N LEU A 348 -1.42 -0.35 -12.56
CA LEU A 348 -0.76 -1.43 -13.30
C LEU A 348 -0.98 -1.35 -14.82
N PRO A 349 -2.20 -1.11 -15.34
CA PRO A 349 -2.40 -0.81 -16.76
C PRO A 349 -1.55 0.35 -17.24
N GLU A 350 -1.52 1.47 -16.51
CA GLU A 350 -0.72 2.65 -16.87
C GLU A 350 0.79 2.31 -16.95
N ALA A 351 1.32 1.59 -15.95
CA ALA A 351 2.70 1.12 -15.98
C ALA A 351 2.99 0.25 -17.21
N ALA A 352 2.07 -0.65 -17.56
CA ALA A 352 2.21 -1.52 -18.72
C ALA A 352 2.17 -0.73 -20.06
N LEU A 353 1.26 0.24 -20.16
CA LEU A 353 1.12 1.10 -21.34
C LEU A 353 2.36 1.97 -21.55
N ASN A 354 2.87 2.59 -20.46
CA ASN A 354 4.07 3.41 -20.56
C ASN A 354 5.31 2.59 -20.92
N LEU A 355 5.46 1.40 -20.32
CA LEU A 355 6.57 0.51 -20.68
C LEU A 355 6.46 0.04 -22.14
N ALA A 356 5.27 -0.29 -22.64
CA ALA A 356 5.03 -0.63 -24.03
C ALA A 356 5.40 0.54 -24.97
N LEU A 357 5.01 1.77 -24.61
CA LEU A 357 5.36 2.99 -25.35
C LEU A 357 6.88 3.20 -25.44
N THR A 358 7.60 3.02 -24.33
CA THR A 358 9.07 3.18 -24.31
C THR A 358 9.79 2.11 -25.14
N HIS A 359 9.12 1.00 -25.45
CA HIS A 359 9.60 -0.09 -26.31
C HIS A 359 8.98 -0.08 -27.72
N GLY A 360 8.46 1.08 -28.15
CA GLY A 360 8.08 1.31 -29.56
C GLY A 360 6.65 0.92 -29.93
N ILE A 361 5.81 0.55 -28.97
CA ILE A 361 4.38 0.31 -29.22
C ILE A 361 3.62 1.63 -29.19
N THR A 362 2.70 1.83 -30.12
CA THR A 362 1.82 2.99 -30.13
C THR A 362 0.79 2.88 -29.01
N VAL A 363 0.69 3.93 -28.18
CA VAL A 363 -0.26 4.04 -27.06
C VAL A 363 -0.97 5.39 -27.14
N ASP A 364 -2.27 5.44 -26.83
CA ASP A 364 -3.01 6.70 -26.72
C ASP A 364 -2.58 7.49 -25.47
N ARG A 365 -1.65 8.44 -25.68
CA ARG A 365 -1.11 9.30 -24.62
C ARG A 365 -2.15 10.18 -23.92
N LYS A 366 -3.29 10.47 -24.59
CA LYS A 366 -4.32 11.32 -23.97
C LYS A 366 -5.07 10.55 -22.91
N ALA A 367 -5.36 9.27 -23.14
CA ALA A 367 -5.99 8.41 -22.15
C ALA A 367 -5.10 8.23 -20.91
N ALA A 368 -3.81 7.90 -21.10
CA ALA A 368 -2.84 7.76 -20.02
C ALA A 368 -2.68 9.06 -19.22
N ALA A 369 -2.48 10.21 -19.88
CA ALA A 369 -2.36 11.50 -19.21
C ALA A 369 -3.63 11.89 -18.43
N HIS A 370 -4.81 11.53 -18.92
CA HIS A 370 -6.08 11.76 -18.21
C HIS A 370 -6.14 11.01 -16.89
N ALA A 371 -5.77 9.74 -16.88
CA ALA A 371 -5.78 8.91 -15.69
C ALA A 371 -4.80 9.42 -14.62
N ALA A 372 -3.54 9.73 -14.99
CA ALA A 372 -2.56 10.31 -14.07
C ALA A 372 -3.03 11.66 -13.48
N GLN A 373 -3.63 12.52 -14.30
CA GLN A 373 -4.18 13.80 -13.84
C GLN A 373 -5.35 13.61 -12.87
N ALA A 374 -6.22 12.64 -13.14
CA ALA A 374 -7.35 12.33 -12.26
C ALA A 374 -6.87 11.78 -10.91
N GLU A 375 -5.89 10.87 -10.89
CA GLU A 375 -5.26 10.34 -9.66
C GLU A 375 -4.60 11.45 -8.83
N ILE A 376 -3.80 12.30 -9.47
CA ILE A 376 -3.18 13.46 -8.82
C ILE A 376 -4.26 14.43 -8.30
N GLY A 377 -5.35 14.62 -9.05
CA GLY A 377 -6.49 15.47 -8.67
C GLY A 377 -7.18 14.98 -7.40
N ASP A 378 -7.43 13.67 -7.28
CA ASP A 378 -8.01 13.07 -6.07
C ASP A 378 -7.08 13.26 -4.87
N TRP A 379 -5.81 12.98 -5.01
CA TRP A 379 -4.82 13.20 -3.95
C TRP A 379 -4.65 14.66 -3.57
N LYS A 380 -4.77 15.58 -4.53
CA LYS A 380 -4.76 17.03 -4.26
C LYS A 380 -5.91 17.43 -3.36
N SER A 381 -7.08 16.85 -3.53
CA SER A 381 -8.26 17.10 -2.67
C SER A 381 -8.02 16.70 -1.21
N ARG A 382 -7.13 15.72 -0.97
CA ARG A 382 -6.79 15.15 0.34
C ARG A 382 -5.42 15.61 0.86
N PHE A 383 -4.84 16.66 0.30
CA PHE A 383 -3.51 17.14 0.67
C PHE A 383 -3.37 17.42 2.18
N ASP A 384 -4.39 18.04 2.78
CA ASP A 384 -4.41 18.32 4.22
C ASP A 384 -4.44 17.02 5.06
N ASP A 385 -5.10 15.97 4.60
CA ASP A 385 -5.10 14.67 5.25
C ASP A 385 -3.69 14.09 5.32
N PHE A 386 -2.94 14.17 4.23
CA PHE A 386 -1.58 13.62 4.17
C PHE A 386 -0.61 14.40 5.04
N THR A 387 -0.68 15.73 5.03
CA THR A 387 0.19 16.58 5.85
C THR A 387 -0.10 16.49 7.34
N LEU A 388 -1.34 16.18 7.73
CA LEU A 388 -1.77 16.00 9.12
C LEU A 388 -1.79 14.52 9.57
N ALA A 389 -1.24 13.62 8.76
CA ALA A 389 -1.18 12.18 9.01
C ALA A 389 -2.55 11.54 9.35
N THR A 390 -3.62 11.98 8.69
CA THR A 390 -4.95 11.34 8.76
C THR A 390 -5.09 10.15 7.81
N CYS A 391 -3.98 9.66 7.29
CA CYS A 391 -3.86 8.64 6.26
C CYS A 391 -3.99 7.18 6.75
N ALA A 392 -4.31 6.93 8.01
CA ALA A 392 -4.49 5.57 8.53
C ALA A 392 -5.83 4.92 8.11
N ALA A 393 -6.32 5.23 6.90
CA ALA A 393 -7.50 4.57 6.36
C ALA A 393 -7.18 3.13 5.91
N PRO A 394 -8.15 2.22 6.01
CA PRO A 394 -8.02 0.89 5.45
C PRO A 394 -7.59 0.92 3.98
N GLY A 395 -6.58 0.12 3.61
CA GLY A 395 -6.07 0.06 2.23
C GLY A 395 -5.16 1.22 1.80
N PHE A 396 -4.93 2.24 2.62
CA PHE A 396 -4.10 3.39 2.27
C PHE A 396 -2.70 2.98 1.80
N VAL A 397 -2.01 2.09 2.53
CA VAL A 397 -0.66 1.64 2.17
C VAL A 397 -0.66 1.00 0.78
N VAL A 398 -1.58 0.07 0.52
CA VAL A 398 -1.68 -0.61 -0.77
C VAL A 398 -2.01 0.36 -1.90
N ALA A 399 -3.00 1.22 -1.72
CA ALA A 399 -3.40 2.20 -2.73
C ALA A 399 -2.26 3.18 -3.05
N THR A 400 -1.65 3.77 -2.01
CA THR A 400 -0.59 4.76 -2.17
C THR A 400 0.67 4.15 -2.80
N THR A 401 1.09 2.97 -2.36
CA THR A 401 2.33 2.36 -2.88
C THR A 401 2.19 1.92 -4.33
N ASN A 402 1.01 1.40 -4.74
CA ASN A 402 0.76 1.06 -6.14
C ASN A 402 0.56 2.30 -7.01
N GLY A 403 -0.12 3.36 -6.51
CA GLY A 403 -0.23 4.62 -7.22
C GLY A 403 1.13 5.27 -7.45
N LEU A 404 1.99 5.33 -6.42
CA LEU A 404 3.36 5.83 -6.58
C LEU A 404 4.19 4.98 -7.56
N LEU A 405 3.97 3.66 -7.65
CA LEU A 405 4.58 2.83 -8.68
C LEU A 405 4.09 3.24 -10.07
N GLY A 406 2.78 3.39 -10.27
CA GLY A 406 2.19 3.83 -11.54
C GLY A 406 2.79 5.16 -11.99
N LEU A 407 2.75 6.18 -11.14
CA LEU A 407 3.32 7.50 -11.44
C LEU A 407 4.83 7.44 -11.77
N ALA A 408 5.59 6.58 -11.08
CA ALA A 408 7.02 6.41 -11.35
C ALA A 408 7.26 5.79 -12.73
N GLU A 409 6.49 4.78 -13.09
CA GLU A 409 6.58 4.15 -14.41
C GLU A 409 6.11 5.09 -15.54
N GLU A 410 5.17 6.00 -15.26
CA GLU A 410 4.73 7.06 -16.19
C GLU A 410 5.73 8.21 -16.32
N GLY A 411 6.76 8.25 -15.47
CA GLY A 411 7.75 9.33 -15.45
C GLY A 411 7.23 10.65 -14.90
N VAL A 412 6.19 10.60 -14.07
CA VAL A 412 5.65 11.80 -13.40
C VAL A 412 6.72 12.36 -12.44
N ALA A 413 7.06 13.62 -12.64
CA ALA A 413 8.05 14.29 -11.81
C ALA A 413 7.54 14.49 -10.36
N PRO A 414 8.42 14.37 -9.35
CA PRO A 414 8.09 14.68 -7.97
C PRO A 414 7.50 16.10 -7.82
N ASN A 415 6.44 16.20 -7.02
CA ASN A 415 5.72 17.43 -6.75
C ASN A 415 5.19 17.47 -5.31
N TYR A 416 4.56 18.58 -4.90
CA TYR A 416 4.10 18.76 -3.53
C TYR A 416 3.06 17.74 -3.06
N ILE A 417 2.30 17.14 -3.99
CA ILE A 417 1.32 16.10 -3.66
C ILE A 417 2.05 14.79 -3.35
N THR A 418 3.00 14.40 -4.20
CA THR A 418 3.83 13.21 -3.96
C THR A 418 4.69 13.38 -2.71
N ASP A 419 5.14 14.60 -2.38
CA ASP A 419 5.86 14.91 -1.14
C ASP A 419 4.98 14.64 0.10
N ALA A 420 3.74 15.12 0.08
CA ALA A 420 2.79 14.91 1.17
C ALA A 420 2.42 13.42 1.33
N LEU A 421 2.14 12.73 0.22
CA LEU A 421 1.84 11.29 0.19
C LEU A 421 2.98 10.46 0.77
N THR A 422 4.20 10.70 0.30
CA THR A 422 5.38 9.94 0.77
C THR A 422 5.72 10.26 2.21
N SER A 423 5.53 11.49 2.67
CA SER A 423 5.66 11.85 4.09
C SER A 423 4.64 11.10 4.95
N CYS A 424 3.39 10.99 4.48
CA CYS A 424 2.36 10.21 5.15
C CYS A 424 2.72 8.72 5.15
N LEU A 425 3.06 8.15 4.01
CA LEU A 425 3.51 6.76 3.87
C LEU A 425 4.70 6.46 4.79
N ALA A 426 5.70 7.33 4.83
CA ALA A 426 6.86 7.22 5.70
C ALA A 426 6.48 7.10 7.18
N SER A 427 5.47 7.85 7.63
CA SER A 427 4.99 7.84 9.01
C SER A 427 4.34 6.51 9.44
N LEU A 428 3.91 5.69 8.48
CA LEU A 428 3.27 4.38 8.72
C LEU A 428 4.26 3.22 8.81
N GLN A 429 5.56 3.47 8.64
CA GLN A 429 6.58 2.42 8.80
C GLN A 429 6.57 1.86 10.23
N GLN A 430 6.47 0.54 10.34
CA GLN A 430 6.51 -0.15 11.63
C GLN A 430 7.93 -0.15 12.22
N PRO A 431 8.07 -0.36 13.53
CA PRO A 431 9.39 -0.45 14.19
C PRO A 431 10.31 -1.51 13.57
N GLU A 432 9.74 -2.60 13.08
CA GLU A 432 10.41 -3.72 12.41
C GLU A 432 10.94 -3.35 11.02
N GLY A 433 10.50 -2.21 10.48
CA GLY A 433 10.94 -1.66 9.20
C GLY A 433 9.97 -1.89 8.05
N ASP A 434 8.89 -2.62 8.25
CA ASP A 434 7.89 -2.94 7.24
C ASP A 434 6.75 -1.90 7.16
N TRP A 435 5.91 -2.06 6.14
CA TRP A 435 4.60 -1.44 6.03
C TRP A 435 3.53 -2.52 5.96
N GLN A 436 2.53 -2.39 6.83
CA GLN A 436 1.41 -3.31 6.90
C GLN A 436 0.13 -2.64 6.46
N ASN A 437 -0.74 -3.43 5.86
CA ASN A 437 -2.10 -2.98 5.57
C ASN A 437 -2.93 -3.03 6.87
N VAL A 438 -3.56 -1.92 7.24
CA VAL A 438 -4.25 -1.75 8.54
C VAL A 438 -5.43 -2.71 8.73
N ASN A 439 -5.89 -3.37 7.68
CA ASN A 439 -7.12 -4.18 7.73
C ASN A 439 -6.96 -5.58 8.33
N GLY A 440 -5.74 -6.12 8.47
CA GLY A 440 -5.51 -7.46 9.06
C GLY A 440 -6.25 -8.62 8.37
N THR A 441 -7.02 -8.35 7.32
CA THR A 441 -7.68 -9.35 6.50
C THR A 441 -6.81 -9.64 5.30
N ASP A 442 -6.53 -10.91 5.08
CA ASP A 442 -5.77 -11.37 3.93
C ASP A 442 -6.48 -10.94 2.64
N THR A 443 -5.95 -9.89 2.07
CA THR A 443 -6.26 -9.56 0.70
C THR A 443 -5.41 -10.47 -0.17
N ARG A 444 -6.05 -11.18 -1.08
CA ARG A 444 -5.38 -12.03 -2.05
C ARG A 444 -5.18 -11.29 -3.36
N PRO A 445 -4.28 -11.79 -4.24
CA PRO A 445 -4.11 -11.16 -5.54
C PRO A 445 -5.44 -10.84 -6.25
N PRO A 446 -5.51 -9.69 -6.94
CA PRO A 446 -4.44 -8.72 -7.16
C PRO A 446 -4.17 -7.76 -6.01
N LEU A 447 -5.03 -7.68 -5.01
CA LEU A 447 -4.82 -6.94 -3.77
C LEU A 447 -4.15 -7.84 -2.76
N THR A 448 -2.97 -7.50 -2.31
CA THR A 448 -2.22 -8.29 -1.34
C THR A 448 -2.07 -7.57 -0.02
N GLY A 449 -2.23 -8.32 1.07
CA GLY A 449 -1.91 -7.85 2.43
C GLY A 449 -0.46 -8.14 2.84
N SER A 450 0.35 -8.71 1.95
CA SER A 450 1.72 -9.10 2.28
C SER A 450 2.59 -7.91 2.69
N PRO A 451 3.20 -7.95 3.90
CA PRO A 451 4.16 -6.94 4.32
C PRO A 451 5.39 -6.86 3.40
N ILE A 452 5.80 -7.96 2.77
CA ILE A 452 6.92 -7.97 1.81
C ILE A 452 6.59 -7.10 0.60
N VAL A 453 5.39 -7.28 0.03
CA VAL A 453 4.94 -6.51 -1.14
C VAL A 453 4.82 -5.03 -0.80
N SER A 454 4.09 -4.72 0.27
CA SER A 454 3.89 -3.32 0.70
C SER A 454 5.22 -2.62 1.02
N THR A 455 6.17 -3.33 1.66
CA THR A 455 7.48 -2.78 2.00
C THR A 455 8.33 -2.55 0.75
N ALA A 456 8.35 -3.47 -0.20
CA ALA A 456 9.09 -3.30 -1.44
C ALA A 456 8.58 -2.11 -2.25
N LEU A 457 7.26 -1.99 -2.39
CA LEU A 457 6.63 -0.85 -3.07
C LEU A 457 6.85 0.47 -2.33
N ALA A 458 6.81 0.47 -0.98
CA ALA A 458 7.11 1.66 -0.18
C ALA A 458 8.57 2.12 -0.38
N ILE A 459 9.54 1.19 -0.44
CA ILE A 459 10.93 1.50 -0.77
C ILE A 459 11.01 2.22 -2.13
N ARG A 460 10.33 1.71 -3.16
CA ARG A 460 10.31 2.32 -4.49
C ARG A 460 9.73 3.72 -4.45
N GLY A 461 8.55 3.90 -3.85
CA GLY A 461 7.86 5.19 -3.76
C GLY A 461 8.66 6.24 -2.97
N LEU A 462 9.21 5.86 -1.81
CA LEU A 462 10.04 6.77 -1.00
C LEU A 462 11.31 7.20 -1.73
N LYS A 463 11.98 6.27 -2.42
CA LYS A 463 13.21 6.56 -3.15
C LYS A 463 13.00 7.52 -4.32
N GLU A 464 11.85 7.41 -4.99
CA GLU A 464 11.51 8.24 -6.15
C GLU A 464 10.98 9.62 -5.76
N TYR A 465 10.12 9.69 -4.75
CA TYR A 465 9.29 10.86 -4.52
C TYR A 465 9.53 11.62 -3.22
N LEU A 466 10.21 11.04 -2.22
CA LEU A 466 10.44 11.80 -0.99
C LEU A 466 11.35 13.00 -1.25
N PRO A 467 11.02 14.19 -0.68
CA PRO A 467 11.79 15.41 -0.92
C PRO A 467 13.29 15.24 -0.66
N PRO A 468 14.18 15.76 -1.53
CA PRO A 468 15.63 15.67 -1.32
C PRO A 468 16.11 16.26 0.01
N GLY A 469 15.39 17.24 0.58
CA GLY A 469 15.64 17.79 1.92
C GLY A 469 15.50 16.76 3.06
N ARG A 470 14.81 15.63 2.81
CA ARG A 470 14.64 14.52 3.79
C ARG A 470 15.51 13.30 3.46
N ARG A 471 16.58 13.46 2.70
CA ARG A 471 17.44 12.36 2.22
C ARG A 471 17.94 11.43 3.31
N ASP A 472 18.35 11.95 4.46
CA ASP A 472 18.89 11.13 5.56
C ASP A 472 17.79 10.30 6.21
N GLU A 473 16.58 10.86 6.34
CA GLU A 473 15.40 10.12 6.79
C GLU A 473 15.06 8.99 5.83
N VAL A 474 15.02 9.27 4.50
CA VAL A 474 14.79 8.26 3.47
C VAL A 474 15.76 7.11 3.62
N LYS A 475 17.04 7.45 3.72
CA LYS A 475 18.10 6.43 3.85
C LYS A 475 17.87 5.57 5.09
N ALA A 476 17.62 6.17 6.25
CA ALA A 476 17.40 5.44 7.49
C ALA A 476 16.16 4.54 7.43
N ARG A 477 15.08 4.99 6.75
CA ARG A 477 13.86 4.19 6.56
C ARG A 477 14.10 3.03 5.61
N ILE A 478 14.80 3.25 4.49
CA ILE A 478 15.15 2.20 3.53
C ILE A 478 16.09 1.17 4.17
N ASP A 479 17.05 1.59 4.97
CA ASP A 479 17.96 0.68 5.68
C ASP A 479 17.18 -0.26 6.64
N ARG A 480 16.20 0.26 7.38
CA ARG A 480 15.31 -0.57 8.23
C ARG A 480 14.44 -1.51 7.39
N ALA A 481 13.85 -1.00 6.30
CA ALA A 481 13.03 -1.79 5.39
C ALA A 481 13.83 -2.92 4.74
N LEU A 482 15.09 -2.66 4.37
CA LEU A 482 16.01 -3.67 3.85
C LEU A 482 16.29 -4.76 4.88
N GLY A 483 16.44 -4.38 6.16
CA GLY A 483 16.55 -5.32 7.27
C GLY A 483 15.35 -6.28 7.34
N PHE A 484 14.14 -5.73 7.28
CA PHE A 484 12.91 -6.52 7.23
C PHE A 484 12.86 -7.43 5.98
N ILE A 485 13.07 -6.89 4.77
CA ILE A 485 13.04 -7.66 3.50
C ILE A 485 14.01 -8.86 3.55
N ARG A 486 15.21 -8.70 4.13
CA ARG A 486 16.17 -9.79 4.29
C ARG A 486 15.64 -10.91 5.17
N GLY A 487 15.04 -10.55 6.32
CA GLY A 487 14.54 -11.50 7.32
C GLY A 487 13.20 -12.14 6.99
N ALA A 488 12.37 -11.47 6.19
CA ALA A 488 11.01 -11.93 5.89
C ALA A 488 10.99 -13.25 5.10
N ALA A 489 10.13 -14.17 5.51
CA ALA A 489 9.92 -15.45 4.82
C ALA A 489 8.79 -15.30 3.79
N PRO A 490 9.04 -15.52 2.49
CA PRO A 490 8.01 -15.51 1.47
C PRO A 490 7.02 -16.66 1.63
N HIS A 491 5.74 -16.39 1.39
CA HIS A 491 4.67 -17.39 1.45
C HIS A 491 4.20 -17.86 0.07
N ASP A 492 4.43 -17.05 -0.98
CA ASP A 492 4.00 -17.34 -2.34
C ASP A 492 4.99 -16.76 -3.37
N THR A 493 4.69 -16.97 -4.66
CA THR A 493 5.53 -16.47 -5.77
C THR A 493 5.57 -14.95 -5.82
N GLN A 494 4.49 -14.28 -5.42
CA GLN A 494 4.46 -12.82 -5.36
C GLN A 494 5.42 -12.28 -4.29
N ASP A 495 5.42 -12.88 -3.11
CA ASP A 495 6.37 -12.52 -2.05
C ASP A 495 7.83 -12.72 -2.49
N GLU A 496 8.16 -13.85 -3.15
CA GLU A 496 9.50 -14.10 -3.69
C GLU A 496 9.89 -13.05 -4.74
N THR A 497 8.92 -12.63 -5.57
CA THR A 497 9.10 -11.61 -6.60
C THR A 497 9.37 -10.24 -5.98
N TYR A 498 8.51 -9.82 -5.05
CA TYR A 498 8.67 -8.50 -4.42
C TYR A 498 9.83 -8.44 -3.42
N LYS A 499 10.23 -9.58 -2.83
CA LYS A 499 11.49 -9.67 -2.07
C LYS A 499 12.69 -9.38 -2.97
N LEU A 500 12.70 -9.91 -4.20
CA LEU A 500 13.73 -9.59 -5.19
C LEU A 500 13.72 -8.10 -5.57
N LEU A 501 12.55 -7.57 -5.91
CA LEU A 501 12.40 -6.15 -6.27
C LEU A 501 12.78 -5.23 -5.10
N GLY A 502 12.35 -5.56 -3.87
CA GLY A 502 12.71 -4.80 -2.67
C GLY A 502 14.22 -4.74 -2.41
N LEU A 503 14.93 -5.85 -2.60
CA LEU A 503 16.40 -5.87 -2.53
C LEU A 503 17.02 -4.96 -3.58
N ILE A 504 16.55 -5.03 -4.83
CA ILE A 504 17.06 -4.20 -5.94
C ILE A 504 16.78 -2.72 -5.69
N TRP A 505 15.55 -2.37 -5.36
CA TRP A 505 15.13 -0.98 -5.14
C TRP A 505 15.81 -0.35 -3.92
N ALA A 506 16.02 -1.14 -2.84
CA ALA A 506 16.78 -0.67 -1.68
C ALA A 506 18.29 -0.50 -1.96
N GLY A 507 18.80 -1.03 -3.07
CA GLY A 507 20.22 -0.98 -3.39
C GLY A 507 21.05 -2.02 -2.63
N ALA A 508 20.48 -3.18 -2.32
CA ALA A 508 21.19 -4.30 -1.72
C ALA A 508 22.36 -4.78 -2.62
N PRO A 509 23.39 -5.42 -2.05
CA PRO A 509 24.48 -6.00 -2.84
C PRO A 509 23.96 -6.93 -3.94
N ALA A 510 24.55 -6.84 -5.14
CA ALA A 510 24.13 -7.62 -6.31
C ALA A 510 24.10 -9.14 -6.04
N ALA A 511 24.96 -9.63 -5.15
CA ALA A 511 25.00 -11.05 -4.76
C ALA A 511 23.71 -11.49 -4.03
N GLU A 512 23.10 -10.62 -3.21
CA GLU A 512 21.84 -10.89 -2.51
C GLU A 512 20.67 -10.96 -3.51
N ALA A 513 20.57 -9.98 -4.40
CA ALA A 513 19.56 -9.97 -5.47
C ALA A 513 19.71 -11.21 -6.38
N ALA A 514 20.97 -11.58 -6.73
CA ALA A 514 21.23 -12.77 -7.54
C ALA A 514 20.84 -14.08 -6.82
N ALA A 515 21.03 -14.15 -5.49
CA ALA A 515 20.59 -15.29 -4.69
C ALA A 515 19.06 -15.40 -4.66
N GLN A 516 18.36 -14.28 -4.45
CA GLN A 516 16.91 -14.23 -4.46
C GLN A 516 16.33 -14.56 -5.86
N ALA A 517 16.96 -14.06 -6.93
CA ALA A 517 16.56 -14.40 -8.30
C ALA A 517 16.68 -15.91 -8.59
N ARG A 518 17.70 -16.61 -8.04
CA ARG A 518 17.80 -18.08 -8.15
C ARG A 518 16.64 -18.79 -7.44
N ARG A 519 16.17 -18.28 -6.29
CA ARG A 519 15.01 -18.81 -5.59
C ARG A 519 13.75 -18.69 -6.44
N LEU A 520 13.51 -17.51 -7.00
CA LEU A 520 12.38 -17.27 -7.89
C LEU A 520 12.43 -18.17 -9.13
N LEU A 521 13.61 -18.36 -9.73
CA LEU A 521 13.81 -19.28 -10.86
C LEU A 521 13.51 -20.74 -10.50
N ALA A 522 13.81 -21.17 -9.28
CA ALA A 522 13.53 -22.54 -8.82
C ALA A 522 12.02 -22.86 -8.73
N LEU A 523 11.15 -21.83 -8.71
CA LEU A 523 9.70 -21.98 -8.73
C LEU A 523 9.12 -22.13 -10.15
N GLN A 524 9.93 -21.94 -11.21
CA GLN A 524 9.46 -22.07 -12.58
C GLN A 524 9.05 -23.51 -12.87
N ARG A 525 7.86 -23.68 -13.41
CA ARG A 525 7.32 -24.98 -13.79
C ARG A 525 7.86 -25.49 -15.12
N ALA A 526 7.67 -26.77 -15.40
CA ALA A 526 8.11 -27.40 -16.65
C ALA A 526 7.50 -26.72 -17.88
N GLU A 527 6.27 -26.24 -17.77
CA GLU A 527 5.54 -25.50 -18.82
C GLU A 527 6.12 -24.09 -19.06
N GLY A 528 7.04 -23.65 -18.26
CA GLY A 528 7.75 -22.36 -18.39
C GLY A 528 7.15 -21.21 -17.59
N GLY A 529 5.94 -21.35 -17.02
CA GLY A 529 5.30 -20.33 -16.18
C GLY A 529 5.57 -20.50 -14.69
N TRP A 530 5.01 -19.58 -13.90
CA TRP A 530 4.98 -19.62 -12.43
C TRP A 530 3.53 -19.66 -11.94
N GLY A 531 3.23 -20.51 -10.97
CA GLY A 531 1.97 -20.52 -10.24
C GLY A 531 2.01 -19.55 -9.06
N GLN A 532 0.83 -19.07 -8.61
CA GLN A 532 0.76 -18.16 -7.46
C GLN A 532 1.29 -18.80 -6.18
N VAL A 533 0.97 -20.08 -5.98
CA VAL A 533 1.53 -20.92 -4.91
C VAL A 533 1.99 -22.27 -5.48
N PRO A 534 2.82 -23.04 -4.76
CA PRO A 534 3.36 -24.31 -5.27
C PRO A 534 2.31 -25.35 -5.66
N THR A 535 1.10 -25.26 -5.15
CA THR A 535 -0.01 -26.20 -5.41
C THR A 535 -0.92 -25.78 -6.57
N MET A 536 -0.69 -24.60 -7.15
CA MET A 536 -1.48 -24.08 -8.29
C MET A 536 -0.72 -24.27 -9.61
N GLU A 537 -1.49 -24.42 -10.69
CA GLU A 537 -0.96 -24.36 -12.05
C GLU A 537 -0.39 -22.96 -12.35
N PRO A 538 0.57 -22.86 -13.28
CA PRO A 538 1.06 -21.57 -13.73
C PRO A 538 -0.05 -20.68 -14.27
N ASP A 539 0.09 -19.37 -14.04
CA ASP A 539 -0.79 -18.36 -14.60
C ASP A 539 -0.01 -17.13 -15.09
N ALA A 540 -0.67 -16.26 -15.85
CA ALA A 540 -0.04 -15.08 -16.42
C ALA A 540 0.26 -14.01 -15.35
N TYR A 541 -0.49 -13.97 -14.25
CA TYR A 541 -0.26 -13.03 -13.16
C TYR A 541 1.12 -13.25 -12.52
N SER A 542 1.37 -14.47 -12.05
CA SER A 542 2.64 -14.83 -11.41
C SER A 542 3.79 -14.90 -12.41
N THR A 543 3.51 -15.36 -13.64
CA THR A 543 4.54 -15.44 -14.69
C THR A 543 5.01 -14.06 -15.11
N GLY A 544 4.09 -13.11 -15.35
CA GLY A 544 4.43 -11.74 -15.71
C GLY A 544 5.25 -11.03 -14.63
N GLN A 545 4.83 -11.15 -13.36
CA GLN A 545 5.55 -10.60 -12.20
C GLN A 545 6.97 -11.18 -12.07
N ALA A 546 7.10 -12.50 -12.18
CA ALA A 546 8.40 -13.15 -12.09
C ALA A 546 9.36 -12.69 -13.20
N LEU A 547 8.88 -12.58 -14.44
CA LEU A 547 9.67 -12.09 -15.57
C LEU A 547 10.08 -10.62 -15.38
N TYR A 548 9.18 -9.76 -14.92
CA TYR A 548 9.49 -8.36 -14.62
C TYR A 548 10.63 -8.26 -13.60
N ALA A 549 10.54 -8.98 -12.49
CA ALA A 549 11.56 -8.95 -11.44
C ALA A 549 12.90 -9.57 -11.90
N LEU A 550 12.86 -10.64 -12.70
CA LEU A 550 14.05 -11.26 -13.28
C LEU A 550 14.76 -10.28 -14.23
N HIS A 551 14.00 -9.55 -15.06
CA HIS A 551 14.56 -8.50 -15.90
C HIS A 551 15.23 -7.40 -15.06
N ALA A 552 14.55 -6.89 -14.03
CA ALA A 552 15.09 -5.90 -13.11
C ALA A 552 16.39 -6.36 -12.40
N SER A 553 16.56 -7.68 -12.21
CA SER A 553 17.79 -8.28 -11.66
C SER A 553 18.93 -8.45 -12.66
N GLY A 554 18.77 -7.95 -13.91
CA GLY A 554 19.73 -8.10 -15.00
C GLY A 554 19.66 -9.45 -15.74
N ARG A 555 18.61 -10.25 -15.49
CA ARG A 555 18.37 -11.51 -16.22
C ARG A 555 17.47 -11.23 -17.42
N THR A 556 18.10 -10.89 -18.52
CA THR A 556 17.43 -10.43 -19.73
C THR A 556 16.66 -11.54 -20.48
N ALA A 557 15.91 -11.15 -21.51
CA ALA A 557 15.14 -12.00 -22.41
C ALA A 557 15.97 -13.14 -23.08
N THR A 558 17.30 -13.06 -23.04
CA THR A 558 18.20 -14.07 -23.63
C THR A 558 18.48 -15.27 -22.74
N THR A 559 17.95 -15.29 -21.50
CA THR A 559 18.10 -16.47 -20.63
C THR A 559 17.02 -17.52 -20.91
N VAL A 560 17.41 -18.80 -20.89
CA VAL A 560 16.49 -19.93 -21.18
C VAL A 560 15.22 -19.89 -20.32
N ALA A 561 15.34 -19.51 -19.05
CA ALA A 561 14.19 -19.42 -18.16
C ALA A 561 13.24 -18.28 -18.56
N TYR A 562 13.78 -17.11 -18.93
CA TYR A 562 12.98 -15.99 -19.42
C TYR A 562 12.24 -16.36 -20.71
N GLU A 563 12.93 -16.94 -21.68
CA GLU A 563 12.33 -17.42 -22.94
C GLU A 563 11.19 -18.42 -22.70
N LYS A 564 11.38 -19.37 -21.76
CA LYS A 564 10.30 -20.31 -21.41
C LYS A 564 9.08 -19.58 -20.84
N GLY A 565 9.28 -18.58 -19.99
CA GLY A 565 8.19 -17.76 -19.44
C GLY A 565 7.46 -16.97 -20.52
N VAL A 566 8.20 -16.35 -21.44
CA VAL A 566 7.61 -15.64 -22.59
C VAL A 566 6.79 -16.60 -23.46
N ARG A 567 7.33 -17.78 -23.80
CA ARG A 567 6.58 -18.80 -24.56
C ARG A 567 5.32 -19.25 -23.81
N TYR A 568 5.37 -19.34 -22.47
CA TYR A 568 4.19 -19.64 -21.66
C TYR A 568 3.12 -18.54 -21.83
N LEU A 569 3.48 -17.26 -21.71
CA LEU A 569 2.56 -16.15 -21.91
C LEU A 569 1.95 -16.16 -23.32
N LEU A 570 2.77 -16.29 -24.36
CA LEU A 570 2.27 -16.32 -25.75
C LEU A 570 1.29 -17.48 -25.99
N ARG A 571 1.55 -18.66 -25.41
CA ARG A 571 0.69 -19.83 -25.56
C ARG A 571 -0.65 -19.68 -24.84
N THR A 572 -0.71 -18.89 -23.77
CA THR A 572 -1.88 -18.79 -22.89
C THR A 572 -2.70 -17.51 -23.10
N GLN A 573 -2.29 -16.61 -24.02
CA GLN A 573 -3.05 -15.43 -24.37
C GLN A 573 -4.37 -15.79 -25.04
N LEU A 574 -5.44 -15.06 -24.74
CA LEU A 574 -6.75 -15.22 -25.37
C LEU A 574 -6.85 -14.42 -26.68
N GLU A 575 -7.91 -14.67 -27.46
CA GLU A 575 -8.11 -14.01 -28.75
C GLU A 575 -8.25 -12.48 -28.62
N ASP A 576 -8.87 -12.01 -27.55
CA ASP A 576 -9.06 -10.60 -27.25
C ASP A 576 -7.79 -9.88 -26.77
N GLY A 577 -6.67 -10.57 -26.58
CA GLY A 577 -5.41 -10.01 -26.11
C GLY A 577 -5.22 -10.06 -24.59
N THR A 578 -6.19 -10.60 -23.84
CA THR A 578 -6.12 -10.73 -22.39
C THR A 578 -5.55 -12.07 -21.96
N TRP A 579 -5.27 -12.19 -20.66
CA TRP A 579 -5.03 -13.47 -19.96
C TRP A 579 -6.08 -13.65 -18.87
N PHE A 580 -6.79 -14.77 -18.94
CA PHE A 580 -7.71 -15.17 -17.90
C PHE A 580 -6.95 -15.73 -16.70
N VAL A 581 -7.23 -15.19 -15.51
CA VAL A 581 -6.77 -15.74 -14.24
C VAL A 581 -7.96 -15.79 -13.28
N ARG A 582 -8.14 -16.96 -12.64
CA ARG A 582 -9.26 -17.15 -11.71
C ARG A 582 -9.00 -16.43 -10.39
N SER A 583 -9.98 -15.66 -9.93
CA SER A 583 -9.92 -15.01 -8.64
C SER A 583 -10.03 -16.03 -7.50
N ARG A 584 -9.10 -15.95 -6.56
CA ARG A 584 -9.12 -16.68 -5.30
C ARG A 584 -9.38 -15.77 -4.09
N ALA A 585 -9.67 -14.50 -4.36
CA ALA A 585 -9.93 -13.52 -3.32
C ALA A 585 -11.36 -13.63 -2.77
N PHE A 586 -11.52 -13.38 -1.49
CA PHE A 586 -12.84 -13.07 -0.93
C PHE A 586 -13.26 -11.68 -1.39
N GLY A 587 -14.48 -11.54 -1.93
CA GLY A 587 -15.04 -10.22 -2.20
C GLY A 587 -15.24 -9.47 -0.89
N PHE A 588 -14.68 -8.28 -0.76
CA PHE A 588 -14.84 -7.42 0.43
C PHE A 588 -15.77 -6.22 0.16
N GLN A 589 -16.11 -5.99 -1.09
CA GLN A 589 -17.05 -4.95 -1.54
C GLN A 589 -18.05 -5.56 -2.54
N PRO A 590 -19.19 -4.91 -2.77
CA PRO A 590 -20.13 -5.33 -3.81
C PRO A 590 -19.46 -5.43 -5.17
N TYR A 591 -19.82 -6.46 -5.94
CA TYR A 591 -19.34 -6.62 -7.30
C TYR A 591 -19.82 -5.46 -8.18
N PHE A 592 -18.94 -4.95 -9.02
CA PHE A 592 -19.25 -4.04 -10.10
C PHE A 592 -18.41 -4.36 -11.33
N GLU A 593 -18.89 -4.01 -12.51
CA GLU A 593 -18.15 -4.18 -13.75
C GLU A 593 -17.09 -3.09 -13.90
N SER A 594 -15.83 -3.50 -14.11
CA SER A 594 -14.72 -2.56 -14.31
C SER A 594 -14.53 -2.16 -15.78
N GLY A 595 -15.28 -2.77 -16.68
CA GLY A 595 -15.08 -2.67 -18.12
C GLY A 595 -14.06 -3.66 -18.70
N PHE A 596 -13.33 -4.39 -17.86
CA PHE A 596 -12.42 -5.45 -18.30
C PHE A 596 -13.17 -6.78 -18.47
N PRO A 597 -12.82 -7.63 -19.47
CA PRO A 597 -13.43 -8.95 -19.65
C PRO A 597 -13.30 -9.86 -18.41
N HIS A 598 -14.04 -10.98 -18.42
CA HIS A 598 -13.97 -12.09 -17.46
C HIS A 598 -14.83 -11.97 -16.19
N GLY A 599 -15.81 -11.06 -16.14
CA GLY A 599 -16.80 -11.00 -15.06
C GLY A 599 -16.16 -10.96 -13.68
N LYS A 600 -16.49 -11.90 -12.79
CA LYS A 600 -15.95 -11.92 -11.42
C LYS A 600 -14.42 -12.11 -11.34
N ASP A 601 -13.77 -12.55 -12.40
CA ASP A 601 -12.33 -12.73 -12.50
C ASP A 601 -11.61 -11.52 -13.16
N GLN A 602 -12.36 -10.47 -13.53
CA GLN A 602 -11.87 -9.30 -14.26
C GLN A 602 -10.69 -8.60 -13.58
N PHE A 603 -10.72 -8.43 -12.26
CA PHE A 603 -9.69 -7.66 -11.54
C PHE A 603 -8.31 -8.32 -11.58
N ILE A 604 -8.24 -9.62 -11.30
CA ILE A 604 -6.96 -10.34 -11.38
C ILE A 604 -6.52 -10.58 -12.83
N SER A 605 -7.47 -10.72 -13.76
CA SER A 605 -7.16 -10.85 -15.19
C SER A 605 -6.62 -9.55 -15.78
N ALA A 606 -7.11 -8.38 -15.35
CA ALA A 606 -6.55 -7.08 -15.71
C ALA A 606 -5.11 -6.93 -15.21
N ALA A 607 -4.86 -7.26 -13.95
CA ALA A 607 -3.52 -7.26 -13.39
C ALA A 607 -2.60 -8.26 -14.09
N ALA A 608 -3.07 -9.46 -14.40
CA ALA A 608 -2.31 -10.47 -15.14
C ALA A 608 -1.94 -10.00 -16.54
N THR A 609 -2.89 -9.34 -17.25
CA THR A 609 -2.65 -8.77 -18.57
C THR A 609 -1.62 -7.65 -18.51
N SER A 610 -1.68 -6.78 -17.49
CA SER A 610 -0.70 -5.71 -17.29
C SER A 610 0.71 -6.28 -17.03
N TRP A 611 0.85 -7.25 -16.13
CA TRP A 611 2.14 -7.89 -15.85
C TRP A 611 2.71 -8.65 -17.05
N ALA A 612 1.85 -9.36 -17.80
CA ALA A 612 2.25 -10.05 -19.02
C ALA A 612 2.71 -9.05 -20.09
N ALA A 613 1.98 -7.95 -20.27
CA ALA A 613 2.36 -6.89 -21.21
C ALA A 613 3.71 -6.27 -20.86
N MET A 614 3.96 -5.96 -19.57
CA MET A 614 5.27 -5.46 -19.12
C MET A 614 6.39 -6.46 -19.38
N ALA A 615 6.16 -7.75 -19.14
CA ALA A 615 7.16 -8.80 -19.42
C ALA A 615 7.45 -8.93 -20.92
N LEU A 616 6.42 -8.81 -21.78
CA LEU A 616 6.57 -8.85 -23.25
C LEU A 616 7.23 -7.58 -23.81
N ALA A 617 7.01 -6.41 -23.19
CA ALA A 617 7.66 -5.18 -23.61
C ALA A 617 9.20 -5.29 -23.57
N TYR A 618 9.75 -5.97 -22.59
CA TYR A 618 11.19 -6.20 -22.49
C TYR A 618 11.77 -7.14 -23.56
N THR A 619 10.94 -7.72 -24.42
CA THR A 619 11.38 -8.60 -25.52
C THR A 619 11.40 -7.90 -26.89
N GLN A 620 11.01 -6.61 -26.96
CA GLN A 620 10.94 -5.83 -28.20
C GLN A 620 12.30 -5.36 -28.71
#